data_f79fd5f8bce3cb8bacac1267714e4d09
#
_entry.id   f79fd5f8bce3cb8bacac1267714e4d09
#
_cell.length_a   1.000
_cell.length_b   1.000
_cell.length_c   1.000
_cell.angle_alpha   90.00
_cell.angle_beta   90.00
_cell.angle_gamma   90.00
#
_symmetry.space_group_name_H-M   'P 1'
#
loop_
_entity.id
_entity.type
_entity.pdbx_description
1 polymer ?
#
loop_
_entity_poly.entity_id
_entity_poly.type
_entity_poly.pdbx_seq_one_letter_code
_entity_poly.pdbx_strand_id
1 'polypeptide(L)'
;MQLYLIRHAHALAEEIDPDRPLSPKGRAQIKKLARFLQAKSAFAPAELWHSPLARSRQTARLLAGAVCSSAKVSEIPHLEPEAKPSTIAARLKTFRRDLAIVGHEPHLSSLASLLVTGTVRADVFKIRKSAVLCLDRSGPQAAFWRVRWLLAPELLD
;
A
#
# COMPACT_ATOMS: atom_id res chain seq x y z
N MET A 1 -10.38 1.04 12.49
CA MET A 1 -9.05 0.80 11.93
C MET A 1 -9.10 1.06 10.43
N GLN A 2 -8.20 1.88 9.92
CA GLN A 2 -8.01 2.10 8.49
C GLN A 2 -6.80 1.31 7.99
N LEU A 3 -6.92 0.78 6.78
CA LEU A 3 -5.85 0.08 6.06
C LEU A 3 -5.64 0.77 4.72
N TYR A 4 -4.42 1.23 4.48
CA TYR A 4 -4.03 1.85 3.22
C TYR A 4 -3.16 0.87 2.43
N LEU A 5 -3.68 0.38 1.31
CA LEU A 5 -2.95 -0.47 0.38
C LEU A 5 -2.36 0.39 -0.73
N ILE A 6 -1.04 0.43 -0.82
CA ILE A 6 -0.30 1.34 -1.69
C ILE A 6 0.57 0.51 -2.64
N ARG A 7 0.35 0.65 -3.93
CA ARG A 7 1.30 0.07 -4.88
C ARG A 7 2.54 0.94 -4.98
N HIS A 8 3.72 0.30 -4.97
CA HIS A 8 4.99 1.03 -5.16
C HIS A 8 4.95 1.95 -6.38
N ALA A 9 5.73 3.03 -6.35
CA ALA A 9 5.85 3.98 -7.44
C ALA A 9 6.64 3.38 -8.63
N HIS A 10 6.75 4.15 -9.71
CA HIS A 10 7.48 3.74 -10.90
C HIS A 10 8.94 3.38 -10.56
N ALA A 11 9.38 2.20 -10.98
CA ALA A 11 10.72 1.69 -10.77
C ALA A 11 11.48 1.56 -12.10
N LEU A 12 12.80 1.52 -12.02
CA LEU A 12 13.65 1.21 -13.17
C LEU A 12 13.34 -0.19 -13.70
N ALA A 13 13.60 -0.40 -14.99
CA ALA A 13 13.52 -1.71 -15.60
C ALA A 13 14.68 -2.60 -15.11
N GLU A 14 14.48 -3.91 -15.13
CA GLU A 14 15.48 -4.88 -14.66
C GLU A 14 16.78 -4.84 -15.47
N GLU A 15 16.67 -4.53 -16.76
CA GLU A 15 17.81 -4.38 -17.67
C GLU A 15 18.66 -3.16 -17.36
N ILE A 16 18.09 -2.15 -16.67
CA ILE A 16 18.81 -0.95 -16.24
C ILE A 16 19.43 -1.16 -14.86
N ASP A 17 18.68 -1.77 -13.95
CA ASP A 17 19.11 -2.07 -12.60
C ASP A 17 18.33 -3.30 -12.08
N PRO A 18 19.03 -4.42 -11.83
CA PRO A 18 18.39 -5.67 -11.36
C PRO A 18 17.61 -5.52 -10.06
N ASP A 19 18.02 -4.61 -9.16
CA ASP A 19 17.30 -4.34 -7.91
C ASP A 19 16.01 -3.54 -8.12
N ARG A 20 15.85 -2.94 -9.31
CA ARG A 20 14.68 -2.16 -9.69
C ARG A 20 14.28 -1.10 -8.64
N PRO A 21 15.18 -0.18 -8.29
CA PRO A 21 14.84 0.93 -7.42
C PRO A 21 13.88 1.90 -8.11
N LEU A 22 13.34 2.85 -7.35
CA LEU A 22 12.49 3.90 -7.91
C LEU A 22 13.25 4.72 -8.96
N SER A 23 12.59 4.95 -10.09
CA SER A 23 13.07 5.89 -11.09
C SER A 23 12.85 7.35 -10.65
N PRO A 24 13.46 8.34 -11.32
CA PRO A 24 13.14 9.75 -11.09
C PRO A 24 11.64 10.06 -11.21
N LYS A 25 10.96 9.43 -12.18
CA LYS A 25 9.48 9.49 -12.33
C LYS A 25 8.76 8.98 -11.08
N GLY A 26 9.21 7.84 -10.53
CA GLY A 26 8.61 7.26 -9.32
C GLY A 26 8.78 8.17 -8.12
N ARG A 27 9.94 8.77 -7.94
CA ARG A 27 10.17 9.75 -6.85
C ARG A 27 9.28 10.97 -6.98
N ALA A 28 9.09 11.49 -8.20
CA ALA A 28 8.16 12.59 -8.46
C ALA A 28 6.71 12.21 -8.15
N GLN A 29 6.29 11.00 -8.53
CA GLN A 29 4.96 10.46 -8.19
C GLN A 29 4.72 10.45 -6.67
N ILE A 30 5.69 9.99 -5.88
CA ILE A 30 5.55 9.95 -4.41
C ILE A 30 5.50 11.36 -3.82
N LYS A 31 6.32 12.28 -4.32
CA LYS A 31 6.28 13.68 -3.86
C LYS A 31 4.90 14.32 -4.09
N LYS A 32 4.29 14.06 -5.23
CA LYS A 32 2.94 14.55 -5.58
C LYS A 32 1.87 13.92 -4.69
N LEU A 33 1.91 12.58 -4.53
CA LEU A 33 1.02 11.83 -3.65
C LEU A 33 1.12 12.34 -2.20
N ALA A 34 2.33 12.50 -1.69
CA ALA A 34 2.57 12.97 -0.32
C ALA A 34 1.95 14.36 -0.07
N ARG A 35 2.13 15.29 -0.99
CA ARG A 35 1.51 16.64 -0.90
C ARG A 35 -0.01 16.55 -0.82
N PHE A 36 -0.62 15.74 -1.66
CA PHE A 36 -2.07 15.55 -1.65
C PHE A 36 -2.56 14.94 -0.34
N LEU A 37 -1.95 13.86 0.11
CA LEU A 37 -2.33 13.17 1.35
C LEU A 37 -2.17 14.08 2.58
N GLN A 38 -1.12 14.89 2.62
CA GLN A 38 -0.88 15.86 3.68
C GLN A 38 -1.94 16.96 3.68
N ALA A 39 -2.23 17.54 2.51
CA ALA A 39 -3.22 18.61 2.37
C ALA A 39 -4.65 18.18 2.76
N LYS A 40 -4.97 16.90 2.59
CA LYS A 40 -6.29 16.35 2.92
C LYS A 40 -6.37 15.74 4.31
N SER A 41 -5.27 15.63 5.04
CA SER A 41 -5.19 14.92 6.33
C SER A 41 -5.81 13.52 6.28
N ALA A 42 -5.73 12.88 5.13
CA ALA A 42 -6.44 11.62 4.83
C ALA A 42 -5.58 10.38 5.07
N PHE A 43 -4.35 10.55 5.57
CA PHE A 43 -3.36 9.49 5.68
C PHE A 43 -2.55 9.64 6.98
N ALA A 44 -2.88 8.85 7.97
CA ALA A 44 -2.23 8.89 9.28
C ALA A 44 -2.01 7.47 9.87
N PRO A 45 -1.27 6.58 9.16
CA PRO A 45 -0.99 5.25 9.69
C PRO A 45 -0.06 5.32 10.90
N ALA A 46 -0.30 4.46 11.90
CA ALA A 46 0.62 4.26 13.01
C ALA A 46 1.83 3.41 12.62
N GLU A 47 1.63 2.52 11.65
CA GLU A 47 2.69 1.67 11.08
C GLU A 47 2.62 1.66 9.56
N LEU A 48 3.78 1.43 8.95
CA LEU A 48 3.94 1.34 7.51
C LEU A 48 4.77 0.11 7.19
N TRP A 49 4.12 -0.91 6.63
CA TRP A 49 4.75 -2.16 6.22
C TRP A 49 5.12 -2.10 4.75
N HIS A 50 6.26 -2.68 4.39
CA HIS A 50 6.66 -2.79 2.99
C HIS A 50 7.26 -4.17 2.68
N SER A 51 7.19 -4.59 1.41
CA SER A 51 7.86 -5.79 0.94
C SER A 51 9.38 -5.62 0.96
N PRO A 52 10.16 -6.72 0.92
CA PRO A 52 11.62 -6.66 0.85
C PRO A 52 12.18 -5.97 -0.40
N LEU A 53 11.38 -5.82 -1.46
CA LEU A 53 11.86 -5.29 -2.74
C LEU A 53 12.15 -3.79 -2.68
N ALA A 54 13.28 -3.37 -3.30
CA ALA A 54 13.81 -2.00 -3.22
C ALA A 54 12.76 -0.92 -3.52
N ARG A 55 11.97 -1.09 -4.60
CA ARG A 55 10.93 -0.12 -4.99
C ARG A 55 9.83 0.07 -3.96
N SER A 56 9.46 -1.00 -3.25
CA SER A 56 8.48 -0.95 -2.17
C SER A 56 9.05 -0.25 -0.93
N ARG A 57 10.25 -0.65 -0.52
CA ARG A 57 10.98 -0.04 0.60
C ARG A 57 11.19 1.46 0.39
N GLN A 58 11.64 1.86 -0.80
CA GLN A 58 11.87 3.28 -1.12
C GLN A 58 10.57 4.08 -1.14
N THR A 59 9.49 3.54 -1.71
CA THR A 59 8.16 4.16 -1.67
C THR A 59 7.71 4.39 -0.22
N ALA A 60 7.82 3.38 0.63
CA ALA A 60 7.43 3.44 2.03
C ALA A 60 8.21 4.52 2.80
N ARG A 61 9.53 4.53 2.67
CA ARG A 61 10.39 5.49 3.36
C ARG A 61 10.14 6.94 2.93
N LEU A 62 9.93 7.17 1.63
CA LEU A 62 9.63 8.51 1.12
C LEU A 62 8.27 9.01 1.62
N LEU A 63 7.24 8.15 1.65
CA LEU A 63 5.93 8.51 2.21
C LEU A 63 6.03 8.78 3.71
N ALA A 64 6.68 7.89 4.47
CA ALA A 64 6.84 8.07 5.91
C ALA A 64 7.53 9.41 6.23
N GLY A 65 8.64 9.72 5.58
CA GLY A 65 9.36 10.98 5.81
C GLY A 65 8.56 12.22 5.45
N ALA A 66 7.68 12.13 4.45
CA ALA A 66 6.94 13.29 3.96
C ALA A 66 5.59 13.53 4.68
N VAL A 67 4.90 12.48 5.13
CA VAL A 67 3.50 12.60 5.57
C VAL A 67 3.24 12.02 6.95
N CYS A 68 4.00 11.02 7.38
CA CYS A 68 3.77 10.31 8.64
C CYS A 68 5.09 9.94 9.31
N SER A 69 5.92 10.94 9.63
CA SER A 69 7.27 10.73 10.16
C SER A 69 7.32 9.98 11.51
N SER A 70 6.21 9.95 12.25
CA SER A 70 6.07 9.17 13.50
C SER A 70 5.68 7.71 13.27
N ALA A 71 5.30 7.32 12.04
CA ALA A 71 4.91 5.94 11.75
C ALA A 71 6.12 5.01 11.80
N LYS A 72 5.94 3.84 12.43
CA LYS A 72 6.96 2.79 12.43
C LYS A 72 7.01 2.14 11.05
N VAL A 73 8.14 2.25 10.36
CA VAL A 73 8.39 1.61 9.06
C VAL A 73 9.06 0.26 9.26
N SER A 74 8.47 -0.80 8.70
CA SER A 74 8.96 -2.18 8.88
C SER A 74 8.91 -2.97 7.58
N GLU A 75 9.98 -3.73 7.31
CA GLU A 75 10.00 -4.74 6.26
C GLU A 75 9.23 -5.97 6.73
N ILE A 76 8.30 -6.44 5.91
CA ILE A 76 7.45 -7.58 6.23
C ILE A 76 7.53 -8.59 5.09
N PRO A 77 7.88 -9.85 5.38
CA PRO A 77 7.82 -10.92 4.38
C PRO A 77 6.37 -11.22 3.98
N HIS A 78 6.19 -11.87 2.86
CA HIS A 78 4.88 -12.22 2.28
C HIS A 78 4.08 -11.03 1.75
N LEU A 79 4.77 -9.93 1.41
CA LEU A 79 4.21 -8.80 0.65
C LEU A 79 4.72 -8.74 -0.79
N GLU A 80 5.50 -9.74 -1.22
CA GLU A 80 6.01 -9.88 -2.58
C GLU A 80 4.85 -10.15 -3.57
N PRO A 81 5.05 -9.91 -4.88
CA PRO A 81 3.98 -10.03 -5.88
C PRO A 81 3.23 -11.37 -5.87
N GLU A 82 3.97 -12.48 -5.71
CA GLU A 82 3.44 -13.85 -5.78
C GLU A 82 3.09 -14.44 -4.39
N ALA A 83 3.20 -13.65 -3.33
CA ALA A 83 2.88 -14.11 -1.99
C ALA A 83 1.37 -14.39 -1.82
N LYS A 84 1.04 -15.32 -0.93
CA LYS A 84 -0.36 -15.64 -0.62
C LYS A 84 -1.01 -14.52 0.21
N PRO A 85 -2.08 -13.88 -0.27
CA PRO A 85 -2.72 -12.78 0.45
C PRO A 85 -3.32 -13.21 1.80
N SER A 86 -3.68 -14.50 1.95
CA SER A 86 -4.19 -15.05 3.21
C SER A 86 -3.22 -14.92 4.38
N THR A 87 -1.92 -14.94 4.13
CA THR A 87 -0.90 -14.77 5.17
C THR A 87 -1.00 -13.38 5.82
N ILE A 88 -1.10 -12.33 5.01
CA ILE A 88 -1.27 -10.97 5.51
C ILE A 88 -2.67 -10.77 6.08
N ALA A 89 -3.71 -11.30 5.44
CA ALA A 89 -5.08 -11.23 5.96
C ALA A 89 -5.18 -11.83 7.38
N ALA A 90 -4.50 -12.95 7.65
CA ALA A 90 -4.46 -13.56 8.97
C ALA A 90 -3.81 -12.63 10.02
N ARG A 91 -2.71 -11.97 9.69
CA ARG A 91 -2.06 -10.98 10.58
C ARG A 91 -2.99 -9.79 10.89
N LEU A 92 -3.75 -9.35 9.90
CA LEU A 92 -4.68 -8.22 10.06
C LEU A 92 -5.85 -8.54 11.00
N LYS A 93 -6.19 -9.81 11.23
CA LYS A 93 -7.27 -10.19 12.16
C LYS A 93 -7.00 -9.69 13.59
N THR A 94 -5.76 -9.67 14.02
CA THR A 94 -5.36 -9.24 15.37
C THR A 94 -4.82 -7.82 15.42
N PHE A 95 -4.53 -7.21 14.28
CA PHE A 95 -4.00 -5.84 14.21
C PHE A 95 -5.11 -4.81 14.47
N ARG A 96 -4.82 -3.74 15.24
CA ARG A 96 -5.85 -2.80 15.73
C ARG A 96 -5.57 -1.34 15.40
N ARG A 97 -4.36 -1.00 14.98
CA ARG A 97 -3.96 0.37 14.65
C ARG A 97 -4.12 0.65 13.16
N ASP A 98 -4.18 1.91 12.78
CA ASP A 98 -4.17 2.28 11.37
C ASP A 98 -2.84 1.90 10.73
N LEU A 99 -2.90 1.27 9.57
CA LEU A 99 -1.77 0.63 8.90
C LEU A 99 -1.72 1.00 7.43
N ALA A 100 -0.53 1.31 6.94
CA ALA A 100 -0.27 1.35 5.51
C ALA A 100 0.58 0.14 5.09
N ILE A 101 0.27 -0.45 3.94
CA ILE A 101 1.03 -1.53 3.32
C ILE A 101 1.47 -1.08 1.93
N VAL A 102 2.78 -1.05 1.70
CA VAL A 102 3.35 -0.78 0.38
C VAL A 102 3.78 -2.09 -0.25
N GLY A 103 3.20 -2.42 -1.38
CA GLY A 103 3.41 -3.71 -2.05
C GLY A 103 3.27 -3.64 -3.57
N HIS A 104 2.83 -4.74 -4.12
CA HIS A 104 2.86 -5.04 -5.56
C HIS A 104 1.53 -5.64 -6.04
N GLU A 105 1.29 -5.55 -7.33
CA GLU A 105 0.30 -6.37 -8.00
C GLU A 105 0.92 -7.73 -8.43
N PRO A 106 0.15 -8.81 -8.45
CA PRO A 106 -1.29 -8.91 -8.17
C PRO A 106 -1.63 -9.06 -6.67
N HIS A 107 -0.65 -9.09 -5.77
CA HIS A 107 -0.84 -9.36 -4.34
C HIS A 107 -1.82 -8.36 -3.67
N LEU A 108 -1.64 -7.05 -3.92
CA LEU A 108 -2.48 -6.03 -3.27
C LEU A 108 -3.96 -6.13 -3.67
N SER A 109 -4.26 -6.32 -4.96
CA SER A 109 -5.64 -6.50 -5.44
C SER A 109 -6.26 -7.79 -4.90
N SER A 110 -5.48 -8.86 -4.84
CA SER A 110 -5.88 -10.14 -4.26
C SER A 110 -6.17 -10.02 -2.76
N LEU A 111 -5.32 -9.31 -2.02
CA LEU A 111 -5.52 -9.04 -0.60
C LEU A 111 -6.78 -8.17 -0.37
N ALA A 112 -6.93 -7.09 -1.14
CA ALA A 112 -8.09 -6.22 -1.05
C ALA A 112 -9.40 -7.00 -1.29
N SER A 113 -9.44 -7.80 -2.35
CA SER A 113 -10.60 -8.64 -2.66
C SER A 113 -10.92 -9.62 -1.53
N LEU A 114 -9.90 -10.32 -0.99
CA LEU A 114 -10.07 -11.23 0.13
C LEU A 114 -10.65 -10.52 1.36
N LEU A 115 -10.15 -9.34 1.69
CA LEU A 115 -10.61 -8.56 2.85
C LEU A 115 -12.04 -8.04 2.69
N VAL A 116 -12.42 -7.61 1.48
CA VAL A 116 -13.72 -6.98 1.21
C VAL A 116 -14.81 -8.03 0.93
N THR A 117 -14.49 -9.09 0.19
CA THR A 117 -15.49 -10.07 -0.30
C THR A 117 -15.35 -11.47 0.30
N GLY A 118 -14.24 -11.74 0.99
CA GLY A 118 -13.90 -13.10 1.46
C GLY A 118 -13.33 -14.01 0.37
N THR A 119 -13.15 -13.52 -0.86
CA THR A 119 -12.68 -14.32 -2.00
C THR A 119 -11.46 -13.68 -2.64
N VAL A 120 -10.45 -14.49 -2.97
CA VAL A 120 -9.21 -14.02 -3.63
C VAL A 120 -9.49 -13.82 -5.13
N ARG A 121 -9.46 -12.55 -5.56
CA ARG A 121 -9.61 -12.17 -6.98
C ARG A 121 -8.73 -10.94 -7.26
N ALA A 122 -7.82 -11.03 -8.22
CA ALA A 122 -6.92 -9.93 -8.58
C ALA A 122 -7.54 -8.92 -9.56
N ASP A 123 -8.68 -9.24 -10.17
CA ASP A 123 -9.34 -8.44 -11.20
C ASP A 123 -10.43 -7.48 -10.68
N VAL A 124 -10.71 -7.49 -9.37
CA VAL A 124 -11.76 -6.63 -8.77
C VAL A 124 -11.27 -5.19 -8.57
N PHE A 125 -10.02 -5.02 -8.17
CA PHE A 125 -9.42 -3.71 -7.94
C PHE A 125 -8.30 -3.43 -8.92
N LYS A 126 -8.23 -2.20 -9.45
CA LYS A 126 -7.15 -1.75 -10.29
C LYS A 126 -6.26 -0.76 -9.52
N ILE A 127 -5.28 -1.30 -8.81
CA ILE A 127 -4.34 -0.48 -8.03
C ILE A 127 -3.13 -0.14 -8.91
N ARG A 128 -3.10 1.05 -9.48
CA ARG A 128 -1.98 1.54 -10.31
C ARG A 128 -0.76 1.88 -9.46
N LYS A 129 0.41 2.02 -10.07
CA LYS A 129 1.63 2.50 -9.38
C LYS A 129 1.34 3.82 -8.70
N SER A 130 1.72 3.95 -7.44
CA SER A 130 1.43 5.09 -6.55
C SER A 130 -0.06 5.32 -6.22
N ALA A 131 -0.97 4.42 -6.60
CA ALA A 131 -2.36 4.47 -6.14
C ALA A 131 -2.45 4.05 -4.68
N VAL A 132 -3.45 4.58 -3.99
CA VAL A 132 -3.78 4.24 -2.60
C VAL A 132 -5.22 3.78 -2.53
N LEU A 133 -5.45 2.55 -2.09
CA LEU A 133 -6.78 2.04 -1.74
C LEU A 133 -6.91 2.07 -0.22
N CYS A 134 -7.87 2.84 0.28
CA CYS A 134 -8.18 2.90 1.70
C CYS A 134 -9.38 2.01 2.00
N LEU A 135 -9.18 1.09 2.93
CA LEU A 135 -10.21 0.22 3.49
C LEU A 135 -10.45 0.58 4.95
N ASP A 136 -11.64 0.33 5.47
CA ASP A 136 -11.89 0.39 6.90
C ASP A 136 -12.56 -0.89 7.44
N ARG A 137 -12.33 -1.12 8.73
CA ARG A 137 -13.00 -2.16 9.49
C ARG A 137 -13.64 -1.51 10.72
N SER A 138 -14.98 -1.60 10.82
CA SER A 138 -15.78 -0.90 11.84
C SER A 138 -15.53 -1.39 13.27
N GLY A 139 -15.07 -2.63 13.43
CA GLY A 139 -14.77 -3.22 14.73
C GLY A 139 -13.95 -4.50 14.57
N PRO A 140 -13.40 -5.03 15.68
CA PRO A 140 -12.55 -6.22 15.64
C PRO A 140 -13.28 -7.48 15.18
N GLN A 141 -14.60 -7.49 15.29
CA GLN A 141 -15.45 -8.63 14.90
C GLN A 141 -16.13 -8.44 13.54
N ALA A 142 -15.89 -7.32 12.85
CA ALA A 142 -16.41 -7.14 11.50
C ALA A 142 -15.84 -8.23 10.57
N ALA A 143 -16.73 -8.97 9.92
CA ALA A 143 -16.36 -10.08 9.05
C ALA A 143 -15.58 -9.60 7.83
N PHE A 144 -15.94 -8.42 7.31
CA PHE A 144 -15.35 -7.86 6.10
C PHE A 144 -14.93 -6.41 6.29
N TRP A 145 -13.98 -6.01 5.43
CA TRP A 145 -13.56 -4.62 5.29
C TRP A 145 -14.43 -3.91 4.26
N ARG A 146 -14.52 -2.59 4.35
CA ARG A 146 -15.24 -1.74 3.42
C ARG A 146 -14.30 -0.80 2.70
N VAL A 147 -14.55 -0.57 1.42
CA VAL A 147 -13.83 0.45 0.65
C VAL A 147 -14.26 1.83 1.10
N ARG A 148 -13.32 2.67 1.49
CA ARG A 148 -13.55 4.09 1.76
C ARG A 148 -13.32 4.95 0.52
N TRP A 149 -12.16 4.78 -0.10
CA TRP A 149 -11.79 5.49 -1.31
C TRP A 149 -10.62 4.78 -2.01
N LEU A 150 -10.50 5.03 -3.31
CA LEU A 150 -9.37 4.66 -4.14
C LEU A 150 -8.84 5.93 -4.80
N LEU A 151 -7.61 6.31 -4.48
CA LEU A 151 -6.93 7.46 -5.08
C LEU A 151 -6.09 6.99 -6.26
N ALA A 152 -6.45 7.45 -7.45
CA ALA A 152 -5.70 7.21 -8.67
C ALA A 152 -4.68 8.34 -8.88
N PRO A 153 -3.38 8.05 -9.09
CA PRO A 153 -2.34 9.09 -9.18
C PRO A 153 -2.54 10.07 -10.34
N GLU A 154 -3.15 9.61 -11.42
CA GLU A 154 -3.48 10.42 -12.58
C GLU A 154 -4.49 11.54 -12.30
N LEU A 155 -5.19 11.48 -11.19
CA LEU A 155 -6.14 12.51 -10.76
C LEU A 155 -5.50 13.57 -9.85
N LEU A 156 -4.20 13.50 -9.62
CA LEU A 156 -3.47 14.41 -8.72
C LEU A 156 -2.86 15.62 -9.45
N ASP A 157 -3.28 15.93 -10.63
CA ASP A 157 -2.75 17.07 -11.42
C ASP A 157 -3.36 18.40 -10.98
#